data_88e77597b529924d6b9b8e0387829fbf
#
_entry.id   88e77597b529924d6b9b8e0387829fbf
#
_cell.length_a   1.000
_cell.length_b   1.000
_cell.length_c   1.000
_cell.angle_alpha   90.00
_cell.angle_beta   90.00
_cell.angle_gamma   90.00
#
_symmetry.space_group_name_H-M   'P 1'
#
loop_
_entity.id
_entity.type
_entity.pdbx_description
1 polymer ?
#
loop_
_entity_poly.entity_id
_entity_poly.type
_entity_poly.pdbx_seq_one_letter_code
_entity_poly.pdbx_strand_id
1 'polypeptide(L)'
;LGAGQAGRQLMDFDVHVGAAAVSFSEEIDALVDSERMGRAFTIGAMGSKDTNFYHDAYRRGGWQEAANEVQNLWLSGDRSGAAAAVPAEMILQTNLFGGEEAIRARLSAYEVAGVTTLKVQPKAESLEDRLEILGRLMDLV
;
A
#
# COMPACT_ATOMS: atom_id res chain seq x y z
N LEU A 1 -22.94 4.53 -3.39
CA LEU A 1 -23.89 4.98 -4.43
C LEU A 1 -24.33 3.82 -5.33
N GLY A 2 -23.40 3.07 -5.95
CA GLY A 2 -23.75 2.00 -6.91
C GLY A 2 -24.56 0.83 -6.30
N ALA A 3 -24.22 0.38 -5.10
CA ALA A 3 -24.94 -0.69 -4.42
C ALA A 3 -26.39 -0.30 -4.15
N GLY A 4 -26.64 0.90 -3.61
CA GLY A 4 -27.99 1.40 -3.35
C GLY A 4 -28.83 1.55 -4.61
N GLN A 5 -28.22 1.98 -5.73
CA GLN A 5 -28.90 2.05 -7.04
C GLN A 5 -29.30 0.66 -7.57
N ALA A 6 -28.51 -0.36 -7.25
CA ALA A 6 -28.79 -1.75 -7.60
C ALA A 6 -29.68 -2.49 -6.58
N GLY A 7 -30.20 -1.80 -5.55
CA GLY A 7 -31.00 -2.40 -4.48
C GLY A 7 -30.21 -3.38 -3.60
N ARG A 8 -28.87 -3.27 -3.55
CA ARG A 8 -27.98 -4.13 -2.77
C ARG A 8 -27.43 -3.41 -1.54
N GLN A 9 -27.12 -4.14 -0.51
CA GLN A 9 -26.42 -3.64 0.66
C GLN A 9 -24.91 -3.70 0.44
N LEU A 10 -24.12 -2.82 1.09
CA LEU A 10 -22.65 -2.86 0.99
C LEU A 10 -22.08 -4.18 1.54
N MET A 11 -22.73 -4.73 2.57
CA MET A 11 -22.37 -6.03 3.15
C MET A 11 -22.56 -7.23 2.22
N ASP A 12 -23.26 -7.05 1.08
CA ASP A 12 -23.42 -8.11 0.07
C ASP A 12 -22.17 -8.24 -0.83
N PHE A 13 -21.18 -7.40 -0.63
CA PHE A 13 -19.96 -7.37 -1.43
C PHE A 13 -18.75 -7.78 -0.62
N ASP A 14 -17.86 -8.56 -1.23
CA ASP A 14 -16.53 -8.79 -0.73
C ASP A 14 -15.62 -7.70 -1.26
N VAL A 15 -15.11 -6.85 -0.36
CA VAL A 15 -14.25 -5.71 -0.69
C VAL A 15 -12.80 -6.09 -0.44
N HIS A 16 -12.11 -6.37 -1.53
CA HIS A 16 -10.70 -6.78 -1.48
C HIS A 16 -9.77 -5.58 -1.60
N VAL A 17 -8.78 -5.52 -0.71
CA VAL A 17 -7.59 -4.67 -0.86
C VAL A 17 -6.36 -5.57 -0.95
N GLY A 18 -5.52 -5.32 -1.94
CA GLY A 18 -4.39 -6.19 -2.26
C GLY A 18 -3.03 -5.66 -1.88
N ALA A 19 -2.14 -6.61 -1.58
CA ALA A 19 -0.69 -6.45 -1.57
C ALA A 19 -0.11 -5.53 -0.47
N ALA A 20 -0.71 -5.47 0.72
CA ALA A 20 -0.04 -4.88 1.87
C ALA A 20 1.18 -5.75 2.28
N ALA A 21 2.37 -5.18 2.30
CA ALA A 21 3.51 -5.83 2.91
C ALA A 21 3.35 -5.83 4.43
N VAL A 22 3.78 -6.91 5.09
CA VAL A 22 3.67 -7.07 6.56
C VAL A 22 5.04 -7.33 7.16
N SER A 23 5.40 -6.56 8.19
CA SER A 23 6.60 -6.81 9.00
C SER A 23 6.40 -6.25 10.41
N PHE A 24 6.63 -7.09 11.41
CA PHE A 24 6.66 -6.72 12.83
C PHE A 24 8.08 -6.27 13.23
N SER A 25 8.54 -5.14 12.69
CA SER A 25 9.86 -4.59 12.95
C SER A 25 9.77 -3.13 13.36
N GLU A 26 10.62 -2.71 14.26
CA GLU A 26 10.80 -1.31 14.64
C GLU A 26 11.73 -0.54 13.69
N GLU A 27 12.39 -1.23 12.76
CA GLU A 27 13.26 -0.63 11.73
C GLU A 27 12.43 -0.11 10.55
N ILE A 28 11.54 0.83 10.83
CA ILE A 28 10.55 1.34 9.89
C ILE A 28 11.19 1.97 8.65
N ASP A 29 12.27 2.74 8.81
CA ASP A 29 12.94 3.42 7.70
C ASP A 29 13.47 2.42 6.66
N ALA A 30 14.08 1.32 7.10
CA ALA A 30 14.57 0.28 6.20
C ALA A 30 13.43 -0.42 5.44
N LEU A 31 12.30 -0.66 6.11
CA LEU A 31 11.10 -1.22 5.49
C LEU A 31 10.52 -0.27 4.44
N VAL A 32 10.40 1.00 4.77
CA VAL A 32 9.92 2.05 3.85
C VAL A 32 10.82 2.13 2.63
N ASP A 33 12.15 2.19 2.82
CA ASP A 33 13.10 2.28 1.73
C ASP A 33 13.04 1.07 0.79
N SER A 34 12.78 -0.12 1.33
CA SER A 34 12.61 -1.34 0.53
C SER A 34 11.41 -1.29 -0.44
N GLU A 35 10.40 -0.47 -0.13
CA GLU A 35 9.17 -0.34 -0.93
C GLU A 35 9.21 0.85 -1.92
N ARG A 36 10.11 1.84 -1.73
CA ARG A 36 10.14 3.07 -2.51
C ARG A 36 10.28 2.83 -4.01
N MET A 37 11.21 1.96 -4.43
CA MET A 37 11.45 1.69 -5.85
C MET A 37 10.22 1.06 -6.53
N GLY A 38 9.58 0.09 -5.87
CA GLY A 38 8.34 -0.53 -6.37
C GLY A 38 7.20 0.48 -6.49
N ARG A 39 7.10 1.39 -5.54
CA ARG A 39 6.10 2.47 -5.56
C ARG A 39 6.37 3.47 -6.67
N ALA A 40 7.63 3.91 -6.82
CA ALA A 40 8.04 4.80 -7.90
C ALA A 40 7.79 4.18 -9.29
N PHE A 41 8.07 2.88 -9.45
CA PHE A 41 7.73 2.15 -10.66
C PHE A 41 6.22 2.19 -10.94
N THR A 42 5.40 1.91 -9.93
CA THR A 42 3.94 1.91 -10.08
C THR A 42 3.41 3.28 -10.51
N ILE A 43 3.90 4.35 -9.90
CA ILE A 43 3.47 5.73 -10.20
C ILE A 43 4.03 6.22 -11.53
N GLY A 44 5.30 5.91 -11.82
CA GLY A 44 6.02 6.49 -12.95
C GLY A 44 5.96 5.71 -14.24
N ALA A 45 5.88 4.35 -14.17
CA ALA A 45 6.05 3.47 -15.33
C ALA A 45 4.79 2.76 -15.81
N MET A 46 3.79 2.62 -14.94
CA MET A 46 2.59 1.82 -15.26
C MET A 46 1.58 2.62 -16.10
N GLY A 47 1.93 2.81 -17.37
CA GLY A 47 1.12 3.55 -18.35
C GLY A 47 1.93 4.56 -19.14
N SER A 48 1.26 5.42 -19.91
CA SER A 48 1.88 6.55 -20.58
C SER A 48 1.85 7.81 -19.72
N LYS A 49 2.52 8.88 -20.17
CA LYS A 49 2.51 10.17 -19.49
C LYS A 49 1.07 10.69 -19.24
N ASP A 50 0.19 10.47 -20.20
CA ASP A 50 -1.16 11.04 -20.21
C ASP A 50 -2.24 10.03 -19.79
N THR A 51 -1.90 8.74 -19.69
CA THR A 51 -2.84 7.66 -19.33
C THR A 51 -2.19 6.70 -18.34
N ASN A 52 -1.95 7.17 -17.13
CA ASN A 52 -1.42 6.36 -16.05
C ASN A 52 -2.46 6.27 -14.92
N PHE A 53 -3.21 5.18 -14.92
CA PHE A 53 -4.26 4.93 -13.93
C PHE A 53 -3.75 4.99 -12.49
N TYR A 54 -2.57 4.44 -12.22
CA TYR A 54 -2.00 4.44 -10.87
C TYR A 54 -1.59 5.84 -10.43
N HIS A 55 -0.91 6.59 -11.28
CA HIS A 55 -0.58 7.98 -11.02
C HIS A 55 -1.84 8.80 -10.69
N ASP A 56 -2.89 8.66 -11.48
CA ASP A 56 -4.16 9.35 -11.24
C ASP A 56 -4.84 8.89 -9.93
N ALA A 57 -4.72 7.62 -9.55
CA ALA A 57 -5.25 7.12 -8.29
C ALA A 57 -4.53 7.76 -7.10
N TYR A 58 -3.20 7.87 -7.13
CA TYR A 58 -2.43 8.55 -6.07
C TYR A 58 -2.76 10.04 -6.00
N ARG A 59 -2.92 10.72 -7.14
CA ARG A 59 -3.35 12.13 -7.17
C ARG A 59 -4.69 12.31 -6.47
N ARG A 60 -5.68 11.51 -6.80
CA ARG A 60 -7.01 11.54 -6.16
C ARG A 60 -6.98 11.17 -4.69
N GLY A 61 -6.03 10.36 -4.29
CA GLY A 61 -5.77 9.97 -2.90
C GLY A 61 -5.09 11.04 -2.04
N GLY A 62 -4.89 12.24 -2.58
CA GLY A 62 -4.27 13.36 -1.84
C GLY A 62 -2.76 13.51 -2.05
N TRP A 63 -2.14 12.67 -2.90
CA TRP A 63 -0.70 12.65 -3.16
C TRP A 63 -0.30 13.34 -4.48
N GLN A 64 -1.05 14.38 -4.89
CA GLN A 64 -0.88 14.98 -6.21
C GLN A 64 0.54 15.47 -6.47
N GLU A 65 1.15 16.20 -5.54
CA GLU A 65 2.48 16.77 -5.71
C GLU A 65 3.53 15.66 -5.80
N ALA A 66 3.54 14.74 -4.85
CA ALA A 66 4.47 13.61 -4.83
C ALA A 66 4.32 12.72 -6.07
N ALA A 67 3.10 12.40 -6.48
CA ALA A 67 2.87 11.59 -7.67
C ALA A 67 3.39 12.25 -8.94
N ASN A 68 3.19 13.58 -9.09
CA ASN A 68 3.72 14.33 -10.23
C ASN A 68 5.25 14.36 -10.23
N GLU A 69 5.88 14.58 -9.07
CA GLU A 69 7.34 14.60 -8.93
C GLU A 69 7.94 13.24 -9.28
N VAL A 70 7.42 12.16 -8.68
CA VAL A 70 7.85 10.78 -8.96
C VAL A 70 7.74 10.46 -10.45
N GLN A 71 6.61 10.78 -11.09
CA GLN A 71 6.42 10.52 -12.51
C GLN A 71 7.42 11.32 -13.38
N ASN A 72 7.63 12.59 -13.09
CA ASN A 72 8.55 13.44 -13.84
C ASN A 72 9.98 12.91 -13.74
N LEU A 73 10.47 12.57 -12.55
CA LEU A 73 11.79 11.99 -12.32
C LEU A 73 11.90 10.63 -13.02
N TRP A 74 10.87 9.80 -12.93
CA TRP A 74 10.85 8.51 -13.61
C TRP A 74 10.97 8.65 -15.13
N LEU A 75 10.19 9.53 -15.75
CA LEU A 75 10.18 9.76 -17.20
C LEU A 75 11.48 10.42 -17.70
N SER A 76 12.16 11.21 -16.86
CA SER A 76 13.48 11.77 -17.18
C SER A 76 14.62 10.75 -17.08
N GLY A 77 14.35 9.54 -16.56
CA GLY A 77 15.35 8.49 -16.35
C GLY A 77 15.99 8.46 -14.98
N ASP A 78 15.69 9.42 -14.11
CA ASP A 78 16.18 9.45 -12.72
C ASP A 78 15.36 8.52 -11.81
N ARG A 79 15.68 7.21 -11.88
CA ARG A 79 14.99 6.17 -11.11
C ARG A 79 15.23 6.30 -9.60
N SER A 80 16.44 6.67 -9.24
CA SER A 80 16.83 6.85 -7.83
C SER A 80 16.14 8.07 -7.23
N GLY A 81 16.13 9.19 -7.94
CA GLY A 81 15.38 10.38 -7.54
C GLY A 81 13.89 10.11 -7.43
N ALA A 82 13.31 9.39 -8.39
CA ALA A 82 11.90 8.99 -8.34
C ALA A 82 11.58 8.15 -7.08
N ALA A 83 12.44 7.19 -6.73
CA ALA A 83 12.27 6.40 -5.51
C ALA A 83 12.38 7.28 -4.25
N ALA A 84 13.38 8.16 -4.19
CA ALA A 84 13.58 9.08 -3.07
C ALA A 84 12.40 10.07 -2.88
N ALA A 85 11.75 10.47 -3.97
CA ALA A 85 10.59 11.36 -3.96
C ALA A 85 9.29 10.71 -3.45
N VAL A 86 9.25 9.38 -3.27
CA VAL A 86 8.08 8.70 -2.67
C VAL A 86 8.03 9.02 -1.16
N PRO A 87 6.98 9.66 -0.64
CA PRO A 87 6.86 9.94 0.78
C PRO A 87 6.76 8.65 1.61
N ALA A 88 7.42 8.62 2.77
CA ALA A 88 7.31 7.50 3.71
C ALA A 88 5.85 7.20 4.09
N GLU A 89 5.08 8.23 4.37
CA GLU A 89 3.67 8.11 4.74
C GLU A 89 2.82 7.43 3.68
N MET A 90 3.09 7.67 2.38
CA MET A 90 2.42 6.98 1.27
C MET A 90 2.62 5.45 1.34
N ILE A 91 3.80 5.01 1.78
CA ILE A 91 4.13 3.60 1.97
C ILE A 91 3.47 3.07 3.25
N LEU A 92 3.59 3.80 4.36
CA LEU A 92 3.06 3.39 5.65
C LEU A 92 1.54 3.26 5.66
N GLN A 93 0.83 4.11 4.91
CA GLN A 93 -0.64 4.02 4.81
C GLN A 93 -1.14 2.76 4.10
N THR A 94 -0.32 2.12 3.29
CA THR A 94 -0.73 0.97 2.48
C THR A 94 -0.09 -0.35 2.91
N ASN A 95 0.78 -0.33 3.92
CA ASN A 95 1.47 -1.50 4.43
C ASN A 95 1.22 -1.68 5.95
N LEU A 96 1.50 -2.87 6.44
CA LEU A 96 1.39 -3.26 7.85
C LEU A 96 2.80 -3.36 8.44
N PHE A 97 3.40 -2.20 8.74
CA PHE A 97 4.75 -2.08 9.28
C PHE A 97 4.72 -1.53 10.70
N GLY A 98 5.55 -2.09 11.58
CA GLY A 98 5.73 -1.65 12.96
C GLY A 98 5.40 -2.69 14.01
N GLY A 99 5.28 -2.26 15.26
CA GLY A 99 4.82 -3.11 16.36
C GLY A 99 3.34 -3.49 16.24
N GLU A 100 2.89 -4.39 17.11
CA GLU A 100 1.52 -4.92 17.09
C GLU A 100 0.44 -3.82 17.18
N GLU A 101 0.67 -2.80 17.98
CA GLU A 101 -0.27 -1.69 18.12
C GLU A 101 -0.48 -0.92 16.81
N ALA A 102 0.61 -0.62 16.10
CA ALA A 102 0.56 0.07 14.82
C ALA A 102 -0.15 -0.77 13.73
N ILE A 103 0.15 -2.06 13.69
CA ILE A 103 -0.48 -3.00 12.76
C ILE A 103 -1.97 -3.15 13.08
N ARG A 104 -2.34 -3.31 14.34
CA ARG A 104 -3.75 -3.39 14.79
C ARG A 104 -4.53 -2.12 14.41
N ALA A 105 -3.94 -0.95 14.64
CA ALA A 105 -4.57 0.31 14.24
C ALA A 105 -4.81 0.40 12.74
N ARG A 106 -3.88 -0.10 11.92
CA ARG A 106 -4.03 -0.15 10.47
C ARG A 106 -5.09 -1.15 10.01
N LEU A 107 -5.14 -2.34 10.62
CA LEU A 107 -6.20 -3.34 10.36
C LEU A 107 -7.57 -2.76 10.66
N SER A 108 -7.73 -2.11 11.82
CA SER A 108 -8.98 -1.44 12.20
C SER A 108 -9.37 -0.35 11.20
N ALA A 109 -8.41 0.41 10.67
CA ALA A 109 -8.69 1.42 9.65
C ALA A 109 -9.20 0.80 8.34
N TYR A 110 -8.70 -0.36 7.92
CA TYR A 110 -9.23 -1.11 6.78
C TYR A 110 -10.65 -1.61 7.05
N GLU A 111 -10.91 -2.16 8.22
CA GLU A 111 -12.24 -2.63 8.64
C GLU A 111 -13.26 -1.49 8.63
N VAL A 112 -12.93 -0.35 9.24
CA VAL A 112 -13.77 0.86 9.25
C VAL A 112 -14.04 1.38 7.84
N ALA A 113 -13.09 1.24 6.92
CA ALA A 113 -13.26 1.60 5.51
C ALA A 113 -14.15 0.59 4.74
N GLY A 114 -14.56 -0.51 5.37
CA GLY A 114 -15.43 -1.54 4.77
C GLY A 114 -14.68 -2.61 3.98
N VAL A 115 -13.36 -2.76 4.20
CA VAL A 115 -12.58 -3.86 3.61
C VAL A 115 -12.94 -5.15 4.34
N THR A 116 -13.30 -6.18 3.57
CA THR A 116 -13.66 -7.51 4.10
C THR A 116 -12.55 -8.53 3.92
N THR A 117 -11.71 -8.32 2.91
CA THR A 117 -10.55 -9.20 2.63
C THR A 117 -9.31 -8.37 2.37
N LEU A 118 -8.29 -8.54 3.20
CA LEU A 118 -6.97 -7.93 3.02
C LEU A 118 -5.96 -8.99 2.55
N LYS A 119 -5.42 -8.81 1.36
CA LYS A 119 -4.35 -9.66 0.83
C LYS A 119 -3.01 -9.13 1.31
N VAL A 120 -2.25 -9.97 2.00
CA VAL A 120 -0.98 -9.58 2.63
C VAL A 120 0.22 -10.31 2.06
N GLN A 121 1.40 -9.70 2.17
CA GLN A 121 2.67 -10.27 1.77
C GLN A 121 3.67 -10.15 2.93
N PRO A 122 3.99 -11.24 3.65
CA PRO A 122 4.99 -11.23 4.71
C PRO A 122 6.38 -10.90 4.17
N LYS A 123 7.06 -9.96 4.82
CA LYS A 123 8.42 -9.54 4.50
C LYS A 123 9.43 -10.38 5.27
N ALA A 124 9.75 -11.55 4.75
CA ALA A 124 10.79 -12.43 5.26
C ALA A 124 11.36 -13.32 4.15
N GLU A 125 12.58 -13.78 4.31
CA GLU A 125 13.26 -14.63 3.33
C GLU A 125 12.85 -16.10 3.50
N SER A 126 12.84 -16.59 4.74
CA SER A 126 12.49 -17.98 5.03
C SER A 126 10.99 -18.22 5.05
N LEU A 127 10.57 -19.46 4.75
CA LEU A 127 9.17 -19.87 4.88
C LEU A 127 8.73 -19.85 6.35
N GLU A 128 9.62 -20.22 7.26
CA GLU A 128 9.34 -20.28 8.70
C GLU A 128 8.99 -18.88 9.23
N ASP A 129 9.81 -17.88 8.94
CA ASP A 129 9.56 -16.49 9.35
C ASP A 129 8.28 -15.91 8.73
N ARG A 130 7.99 -16.29 7.47
CA ARG A 130 6.72 -15.88 6.82
C ARG A 130 5.51 -16.47 7.53
N LEU A 131 5.58 -17.72 7.95
CA LEU A 131 4.50 -18.36 8.69
C LEU A 131 4.35 -17.77 10.10
N GLU A 132 5.46 -17.42 10.76
CA GLU A 132 5.42 -16.70 12.04
C GLU A 132 4.72 -15.34 11.91
N ILE A 133 5.11 -14.52 10.90
CA ILE A 133 4.47 -13.24 10.62
C ILE A 133 2.96 -13.41 10.38
N LEU A 134 2.55 -14.42 9.61
CA LEU A 134 1.13 -14.68 9.36
C LEU A 134 0.40 -15.13 10.62
N GLY A 135 1.02 -15.99 11.45
CA GLY A 135 0.46 -16.40 12.74
C GLY A 135 0.21 -15.21 13.65
N ARG A 136 1.22 -14.36 13.85
CA ARG A 136 1.09 -13.11 14.63
C ARG A 136 0.02 -12.18 14.08
N LEU A 137 -0.08 -12.06 12.76
CA LEU A 137 -1.12 -11.24 12.15
C LEU A 137 -2.53 -11.78 12.41
N MET A 138 -2.71 -13.10 12.36
CA MET A 138 -4.00 -13.75 12.64
C MET A 138 -4.43 -13.58 14.10
N ASP A 139 -3.49 -13.44 15.04
CA ASP A 139 -3.78 -13.16 16.44
C ASP A 139 -4.26 -11.71 16.70
N LEU A 140 -4.15 -10.85 15.70
CA LEU A 140 -4.56 -9.43 15.78
C LEU A 140 -5.96 -9.16 15.20
N VAL A 141 -6.59 -10.15 14.55
CA VAL A 141 -7.88 -9.98 13.80
C VAL A 141 -9.07 -10.52 14.58
#